data_a548bdcdf21cb9329c9a99a6c18a273e
#
_entry.id   a548bdcdf21cb9329c9a99a6c18a273e
#
_cell.length_a   1.000
_cell.length_b   1.000
_cell.length_c   1.000
_cell.angle_alpha   90.00
_cell.angle_beta   90.00
_cell.angle_gamma   90.00
#
_symmetry.space_group_name_H-M   'P 1'
#
loop_
_entity.id
_entity.type
_entity.pdbx_description
1 polymer ?
#
loop_
_entity_poly.entity_id
_entity_poly.type
_entity_poly.pdbx_seq_one_letter_code
_entity_poly.pdbx_strand_id
1 'polypeptide(L)'
;MALSKEVKYDKIEVVGDYKAVQCRQATIISEDGKELSKSFHRYVLHPDSDISGEPQETQDICNAVWTDAVKADWFLFKHKYPSGDPSTDWELAQLQKYCDDNSVDYEDDDNKAELVEKIEA
;
A
#
# COMPACT_ATOMS: atom_id res chain seq x y z
N MET A 1 33.24 18.60 24.34
CA MET A 1 32.57 18.62 23.04
C MET A 1 31.58 17.49 22.98
N ALA A 2 30.30 17.78 22.94
CA ALA A 2 29.25 16.79 22.95
C ALA A 2 28.53 16.78 21.61
N LEU A 3 28.71 15.70 20.87
CA LEU A 3 27.97 15.48 19.64
C LEU A 3 26.70 14.68 19.93
N SER A 4 25.60 15.09 19.33
CA SER A 4 24.34 14.40 19.44
C SER A 4 23.74 14.15 18.07
N LYS A 5 22.99 13.06 17.95
CA LYS A 5 22.29 12.68 16.74
C LYS A 5 20.81 12.55 17.06
N GLU A 6 19.98 13.24 16.28
CA GLU A 6 18.53 13.14 16.40
C GLU A 6 17.95 12.68 15.06
N VAL A 7 17.03 11.75 15.11
CA VAL A 7 16.33 11.27 13.93
C VAL A 7 14.85 11.61 14.10
N LYS A 8 14.30 12.36 13.15
CA LYS A 8 12.90 12.76 13.14
C LYS A 8 12.22 12.29 11.86
N TYR A 9 10.98 11.85 11.98
CA TYR A 9 10.13 11.62 10.82
C TYR A 9 9.31 12.89 10.62
N ASP A 10 9.85 13.83 9.82
CA ASP A 10 9.36 15.19 9.76
C ASP A 10 8.36 15.47 8.66
N LYS A 11 8.08 14.49 7.80
CA LYS A 11 7.08 14.64 6.75
C LYS A 11 6.46 13.31 6.40
N ILE A 12 5.13 13.28 6.34
CA ILE A 12 4.35 12.13 5.88
C ILE A 12 3.32 12.68 4.91
N GLU A 13 3.25 12.11 3.70
CA GLU A 13 2.36 12.57 2.65
C GLU A 13 1.68 11.38 1.99
N VAL A 14 0.36 11.44 1.84
CA VAL A 14 -0.41 10.41 1.15
C VAL A 14 -0.69 10.89 -0.26
N VAL A 15 -0.28 10.11 -1.27
CA VAL A 15 -0.39 10.53 -2.66
C VAL A 15 -0.99 9.42 -3.53
N GLY A 16 -1.76 9.83 -4.52
CA GLY A 16 -2.25 8.97 -5.60
C GLY A 16 -3.44 8.11 -5.22
N ASP A 17 -3.92 7.37 -6.21
CA ASP A 17 -5.10 6.54 -6.09
C ASP A 17 -4.89 5.34 -5.18
N TYR A 18 -3.65 4.86 -5.08
CA TYR A 18 -3.28 3.73 -4.24
C TYR A 18 -2.80 4.16 -2.87
N LYS A 19 -2.96 5.44 -2.54
CA LYS A 19 -2.60 5.98 -1.21
C LYS A 19 -1.18 5.61 -0.79
N ALA A 20 -0.21 5.83 -1.69
CA ALA A 20 1.20 5.67 -1.36
C ALA A 20 1.56 6.65 -0.25
N VAL A 21 2.22 6.16 0.80
CA VAL A 21 2.62 7.00 1.94
C VAL A 21 4.08 7.34 1.78
N GLN A 22 4.37 8.60 1.46
CA GLN A 22 5.73 9.10 1.33
C GLN A 22 6.21 9.61 2.67
N CYS A 23 7.35 9.12 3.12
CA CYS A 23 7.91 9.49 4.41
C CYS A 23 9.26 10.16 4.22
N ARG A 24 9.55 11.13 5.09
CA ARG A 24 10.86 11.75 5.12
C ARG A 24 11.42 11.67 6.53
N GLN A 25 12.62 11.14 6.62
CA GLN A 25 13.37 11.00 7.85
C GLN A 25 14.49 12.03 7.83
N ALA A 26 14.54 12.89 8.84
CA ALA A 26 15.60 13.87 8.98
C ALA A 26 16.58 13.40 10.04
N THR A 27 17.87 13.41 9.70
CA THR A 27 18.94 13.12 10.63
C THR A 27 19.69 14.42 10.94
N ILE A 28 19.70 14.80 12.20
CA ILE A 28 20.28 16.07 12.65
C ILE A 28 21.47 15.75 13.55
N ILE A 29 22.64 16.28 13.19
CA ILE A 29 23.86 16.19 14.00
C ILE A 29 24.08 17.54 14.64
N SER A 30 24.20 17.56 15.96
CA SER A 30 24.42 18.77 16.71
C SER A 30 25.64 18.65 17.61
N GLU A 31 26.27 19.78 17.90
CA GLU A 31 27.37 19.89 18.85
C GLU A 31 27.04 20.98 19.86
N ASP A 32 26.99 20.59 21.14
CA ASP A 32 26.68 21.53 22.25
C ASP A 32 25.37 22.30 22.02
N GLY A 33 24.36 21.62 21.47
CA GLY A 33 23.05 22.19 21.19
C GLY A 33 22.95 22.95 19.87
N LYS A 34 24.04 23.04 19.10
CA LYS A 34 24.08 23.76 17.83
C LYS A 34 24.05 22.76 16.68
N GLU A 35 23.13 22.93 15.75
CA GLU A 35 23.01 22.06 14.57
C GLU A 35 24.23 22.23 13.65
N LEU A 36 24.94 21.15 13.39
CA LEU A 36 26.07 21.12 12.47
C LEU A 36 25.69 20.66 11.09
N SER A 37 24.82 19.65 11.00
CA SER A 37 24.39 19.13 9.71
C SER A 37 23.00 18.54 9.82
N LYS A 38 22.32 18.48 8.67
CA LYS A 38 20.99 17.90 8.55
C LYS A 38 20.92 17.18 7.20
N SER A 39 20.52 15.94 7.24
CA SER A 39 20.33 15.15 6.03
C SER A 39 18.94 14.54 6.02
N PHE A 40 18.47 14.20 4.82
CA PHE A 40 17.12 13.66 4.65
C PHE A 40 17.20 12.33 3.93
N HIS A 41 16.36 11.41 4.37
CA HIS A 41 16.10 10.14 3.69
C HIS A 41 14.63 10.06 3.37
N ARG A 42 14.30 9.89 2.10
CA ARG A 42 12.91 9.76 1.64
C ARG A 42 12.65 8.34 1.22
N TYR A 43 11.49 7.83 1.58
CA TYR A 43 11.06 6.51 1.16
C TYR A 43 9.55 6.47 1.00
N VAL A 44 9.05 5.46 0.32
CA VAL A 44 7.63 5.33 0.00
C VAL A 44 7.13 3.97 0.51
N LEU A 45 5.96 3.99 1.13
CA LEU A 45 5.26 2.78 1.57
C LEU A 45 4.04 2.57 0.68
N HIS A 46 3.83 1.35 0.27
CA HIS A 46 2.67 0.97 -0.55
C HIS A 46 1.73 0.07 0.24
N PRO A 47 0.47 -0.13 -0.22
CA PRO A 47 -0.51 -0.92 0.54
C PRO A 47 -0.11 -2.34 0.92
N ASP A 48 0.90 -2.91 0.26
CA ASP A 48 1.42 -4.23 0.59
C ASP A 48 2.74 -4.20 1.36
N SER A 49 3.20 -3.02 1.78
CA SER A 49 4.45 -2.88 2.52
C SER A 49 4.29 -3.33 3.97
N ASP A 50 5.37 -3.91 4.52
CA ASP A 50 5.42 -4.22 5.94
C ASP A 50 5.75 -2.95 6.72
N ILE A 51 4.82 -2.49 7.54
CA ILE A 51 4.97 -1.26 8.32
C ILE A 51 5.24 -1.51 9.79
N SER A 52 5.51 -2.75 10.18
CA SER A 52 5.69 -3.11 11.59
C SER A 52 6.86 -2.40 12.24
N GLY A 53 7.88 -2.02 11.47
CA GLY A 53 9.04 -1.28 11.97
C GLY A 53 8.89 0.24 11.92
N GLU A 54 7.75 0.74 11.44
CA GLU A 54 7.52 2.18 11.33
C GLU A 54 7.05 2.79 12.65
N PRO A 55 7.23 4.12 12.85
CA PRO A 55 6.64 4.81 14.00
C PRO A 55 5.12 4.61 14.05
N GLN A 56 4.55 4.63 15.23
CA GLN A 56 3.13 4.40 15.42
C GLN A 56 2.26 5.38 14.61
N GLU A 57 2.66 6.64 14.55
CA GLU A 57 1.95 7.64 13.74
C GLU A 57 1.89 7.22 12.26
N THR A 58 3.01 6.75 11.72
CA THR A 58 3.07 6.27 10.33
C THR A 58 2.19 5.06 10.13
N GLN A 59 2.23 4.10 11.05
CA GLN A 59 1.37 2.93 11.00
C GLN A 59 -0.12 3.31 11.04
N ASP A 60 -0.48 4.25 11.89
CA ASP A 60 -1.86 4.70 12.04
C ASP A 60 -2.37 5.36 10.75
N ILE A 61 -1.53 6.18 10.12
CA ILE A 61 -1.87 6.82 8.83
C ILE A 61 -2.05 5.77 7.75
N CYS A 62 -1.12 4.83 7.64
CA CYS A 62 -1.21 3.75 6.64
C CYS A 62 -2.49 2.93 6.83
N ASN A 63 -2.80 2.56 8.06
CA ASN A 63 -3.99 1.77 8.35
C ASN A 63 -5.28 2.54 8.08
N ALA A 64 -5.26 3.85 8.25
CA ALA A 64 -6.42 4.70 7.97
C ALA A 64 -6.71 4.83 6.48
N VAL A 65 -5.66 4.92 5.64
CA VAL A 65 -5.81 5.15 4.20
C VAL A 65 -5.80 3.86 3.37
N TRP A 66 -5.21 2.79 3.88
CA TRP A 66 -5.15 1.51 3.18
C TRP A 66 -6.36 0.64 3.54
N THR A 67 -7.50 1.01 2.99
CA THR A 67 -8.73 0.23 3.13
C THR A 67 -8.62 -1.06 2.33
N ASP A 68 -9.54 -1.99 2.57
CA ASP A 68 -9.59 -3.23 1.80
C ASP A 68 -9.71 -2.97 0.30
N ALA A 69 -10.48 -1.95 -0.08
CA ALA A 69 -10.64 -1.55 -1.48
C ALA A 69 -9.31 -1.06 -2.07
N VAL A 70 -8.56 -0.23 -1.33
CA VAL A 70 -7.26 0.28 -1.79
C VAL A 70 -6.25 -0.86 -1.93
N LYS A 71 -6.23 -1.79 -0.98
CA LYS A 71 -5.34 -2.96 -1.04
C LYS A 71 -5.67 -3.84 -2.23
N ALA A 72 -6.95 -4.04 -2.52
CA ALA A 72 -7.38 -4.83 -3.68
C ALA A 72 -6.98 -4.14 -4.99
N ASP A 73 -7.15 -2.83 -5.09
CA ASP A 73 -6.76 -2.07 -6.28
C ASP A 73 -5.25 -2.14 -6.50
N TRP A 74 -4.46 -2.01 -5.44
CA TRP A 74 -3.00 -2.14 -5.52
C TRP A 74 -2.58 -3.52 -5.97
N PHE A 75 -3.21 -4.56 -5.43
CA PHE A 75 -2.96 -5.94 -5.82
C PHE A 75 -3.22 -6.13 -7.31
N LEU A 76 -4.35 -5.62 -7.82
CA LEU A 76 -4.70 -5.72 -9.24
C LEU A 76 -3.73 -4.93 -10.13
N PHE A 77 -3.25 -3.80 -9.66
CA PHE A 77 -2.25 -3.02 -10.38
C PHE A 77 -0.92 -3.78 -10.52
N LYS A 78 -0.47 -4.44 -9.45
CA LYS A 78 0.78 -5.21 -9.45
C LYS A 78 0.64 -6.56 -10.13
N HIS A 79 -0.51 -7.20 -9.96
CA HIS A 79 -0.75 -8.58 -10.36
C HIS A 79 -1.97 -8.64 -11.26
N LYS A 80 -1.79 -8.30 -12.53
CA LYS A 80 -2.86 -8.49 -13.51
C LYS A 80 -3.36 -9.94 -13.43
N TYR A 81 -4.65 -10.13 -13.68
CA TYR A 81 -5.16 -11.49 -13.73
C TYR A 81 -4.45 -12.28 -14.84
N PRO A 82 -4.26 -13.61 -14.64
CA PRO A 82 -3.55 -14.45 -15.62
C PRO A 82 -4.24 -14.46 -16.97
N SER A 83 -3.49 -14.71 -18.03
CA SER A 83 -4.06 -14.97 -19.34
C SER A 83 -4.70 -16.37 -19.35
N GLY A 84 -5.72 -16.53 -20.17
CA GLY A 84 -6.45 -17.79 -20.27
C GLY A 84 -7.78 -17.75 -19.55
N ASP A 85 -8.37 -18.92 -19.32
CA ASP A 85 -9.70 -19.01 -18.72
C ASP A 85 -9.65 -18.77 -17.21
N PRO A 86 -10.58 -17.98 -16.67
CA PRO A 86 -10.69 -17.80 -15.24
C PRO A 86 -10.92 -19.10 -14.49
N SER A 87 -10.30 -19.25 -13.34
CA SER A 87 -10.46 -20.44 -12.51
C SER A 87 -10.39 -20.06 -11.03
N THR A 88 -10.70 -21.01 -10.15
CA THR A 88 -10.59 -20.83 -8.71
C THR A 88 -9.14 -20.70 -8.23
N ASP A 89 -8.16 -20.93 -9.10
CA ASP A 89 -6.75 -20.67 -8.81
C ASP A 89 -6.42 -19.17 -8.82
N TRP A 90 -7.27 -18.37 -9.45
CA TRP A 90 -7.12 -16.92 -9.45
C TRP A 90 -7.52 -16.36 -8.07
N GLU A 91 -6.97 -15.20 -7.72
CA GLU A 91 -7.43 -14.50 -6.52
C GLU A 91 -8.83 -13.92 -6.74
N LEU A 92 -9.58 -13.76 -5.63
CA LEU A 92 -10.94 -13.24 -5.70
C LEU A 92 -10.99 -11.88 -6.41
N ALA A 93 -10.06 -10.98 -6.07
CA ALA A 93 -9.99 -9.66 -6.69
C ALA A 93 -9.75 -9.74 -8.19
N GLN A 94 -8.95 -10.70 -8.65
CA GLN A 94 -8.69 -10.91 -10.07
C GLN A 94 -9.95 -11.39 -10.80
N LEU A 95 -10.71 -12.29 -10.20
CA LEU A 95 -11.98 -12.76 -10.76
C LEU A 95 -13.00 -11.63 -10.85
N GLN A 96 -13.11 -10.82 -9.82
CA GLN A 96 -14.01 -9.66 -9.83
C GLN A 96 -13.61 -8.66 -10.91
N LYS A 97 -12.32 -8.39 -11.07
CA LYS A 97 -11.81 -7.51 -12.12
C LYS A 97 -12.13 -8.04 -13.50
N TYR A 98 -11.98 -9.35 -13.71
CA TYR A 98 -12.35 -9.99 -14.97
C TYR A 98 -13.84 -9.83 -15.26
N CYS A 99 -14.68 -10.00 -14.25
CA CYS A 99 -16.12 -9.81 -14.40
C CYS A 99 -16.45 -8.36 -14.79
N ASP A 100 -15.81 -7.38 -14.14
CA ASP A 100 -15.99 -5.97 -14.45
C ASP A 100 -15.59 -5.64 -15.88
N ASP A 101 -14.43 -6.18 -16.32
CA ASP A 101 -13.90 -5.92 -17.67
C ASP A 101 -14.74 -6.58 -18.77
N ASN A 102 -15.43 -7.67 -18.45
CA ASN A 102 -16.20 -8.45 -19.42
C ASN A 102 -17.72 -8.34 -19.21
N SER A 103 -18.15 -7.39 -18.39
CA SER A 103 -19.58 -7.12 -18.12
C SER A 103 -20.34 -8.35 -17.60
N VAL A 104 -19.71 -9.13 -16.75
CA VAL A 104 -20.31 -10.27 -16.07
C VAL A 104 -20.92 -9.77 -14.75
N ASP A 105 -22.23 -9.96 -14.58
CA ASP A 105 -22.91 -9.57 -13.34
C ASP A 105 -22.57 -10.55 -12.21
N TYR A 106 -22.25 -10.01 -11.03
CA TYR A 106 -21.97 -10.80 -9.85
C TYR A 106 -22.37 -10.03 -8.59
N GLU A 107 -22.46 -10.73 -7.46
CA GLU A 107 -22.73 -10.14 -6.17
C GLU A 107 -21.41 -9.92 -5.41
N ASP A 108 -21.37 -8.90 -4.56
CA ASP A 108 -20.14 -8.57 -3.80
C ASP A 108 -19.70 -9.69 -2.87
N ASP A 109 -20.62 -10.52 -2.42
CA ASP A 109 -20.37 -11.64 -1.51
C ASP A 109 -20.15 -12.98 -2.23
N ASP A 110 -20.12 -12.99 -3.55
CA ASP A 110 -19.83 -14.21 -4.32
C ASP A 110 -18.41 -14.70 -4.01
N ASN A 111 -18.30 -16.00 -3.80
CA ASN A 111 -16.99 -16.65 -3.66
C ASN A 111 -16.37 -16.96 -5.02
N LYS A 112 -15.15 -17.49 -5.04
CA LYS A 112 -14.44 -17.79 -6.29
C LYS A 112 -15.22 -18.77 -7.17
N ALA A 113 -15.77 -19.84 -6.59
CA ALA A 113 -16.51 -20.84 -7.33
C ALA A 113 -17.76 -20.24 -7.99
N GLU A 114 -18.47 -19.37 -7.27
CA GLU A 114 -19.65 -18.69 -7.79
C GLU A 114 -19.29 -17.74 -8.94
N LEU A 115 -18.18 -17.02 -8.82
CA LEU A 115 -17.72 -16.13 -9.88
C LEU A 115 -17.32 -16.90 -11.14
N VAL A 116 -16.58 -17.98 -10.99
CA VAL A 116 -16.18 -18.83 -12.13
C VAL A 116 -17.41 -19.40 -12.82
N GLU A 117 -18.41 -19.87 -12.06
CA GLU A 117 -19.66 -20.37 -12.60
C GLU A 117 -20.39 -19.31 -13.44
N LYS A 118 -20.47 -18.08 -12.94
CA LYS A 118 -21.10 -16.97 -13.65
C LYS A 118 -20.34 -16.61 -14.94
N ILE A 119 -19.00 -16.66 -14.88
CA ILE A 119 -18.16 -16.37 -16.05
C ILE A 119 -18.37 -17.43 -17.14
N GLU A 120 -18.50 -18.69 -16.76
CA GLU A 120 -18.67 -19.80 -17.69
C GLU A 120 -20.09 -19.94 -18.27
N ALA A 121 -21.04 -19.26 -17.64
CA ALA A 121 -22.45 -19.36 -18.03
C ALA A 121 -22.76 -18.71 -19.40
#